data_1ec8888eb29da66a74ca05ba9fbdbedf
#
_entry.id   1ec8888eb29da66a74ca05ba9fbdbedf
#
_cell.length_a   1.000
_cell.length_b   1.000
_cell.length_c   1.000
_cell.angle_alpha   90.00
_cell.angle_beta   90.00
_cell.angle_gamma   90.00
#
_symmetry.space_group_name_H-M   'P 1'
#
loop_
_entity.id
_entity.type
_entity.pdbx_description
1 polymer ?
#
loop_
_entity_poly.entity_id
_entity_poly.type
_entity_poly.pdbx_seq_one_letter_code
_entity_poly.pdbx_strand_id
1 'polypeptide(L)'
;MKRSLVAPLVLMALMTLAAHAGWAQQPATGPLVVFNAGSLAKPFSDLLRAFKARNPGVVPAQENSGSLEAARKVTDLGKIPDVIGVADYGVIPKLLLPTHAGWYATFARNAMVLIHTEQSAGAGEINGENWWKVLLRTGMRGGRSDPALDPNGYRTLMVFQLAEKFYQQPGLAEKLLRAFPPKYVRPKEADLTALVQAGELDYSWSYASIAKTARLPYVDLPDEVDLSNPAMAERYAGASVRLPGKSRAGADSVEFRGEPIVYALTIPKGAAHPETAKAFARLVFSPEGQAILKENGFTLLEKPMVAGPEPPPPGLF
;
A
#
# COMPACT_ATOMS: atom_id res chain seq x y z
N MET A 1 60.05 33.78 53.20
CA MET A 1 59.41 32.46 53.11
C MET A 1 58.03 32.65 52.55
N LYS A 2 57.85 32.45 51.22
CA LYS A 2 56.58 32.49 50.57
C LYS A 2 56.37 31.09 49.96
N ARG A 3 55.44 30.28 50.50
CA ARG A 3 55.04 28.98 49.99
C ARG A 3 53.88 29.19 49.00
N SER A 4 54.16 28.82 47.78
CA SER A 4 53.16 28.75 46.68
C SER A 4 52.18 27.61 46.93
N LEU A 5 50.87 27.93 46.89
CA LEU A 5 49.77 26.99 46.79
C LEU A 5 49.31 26.96 45.33
N VAL A 6 49.77 25.94 44.59
CA VAL A 6 49.22 25.61 43.27
C VAL A 6 49.04 24.11 43.25
N ALA A 7 47.84 23.66 43.29
CA ALA A 7 47.15 22.48 42.88
C ALA A 7 46.00 22.12 43.84
N PRO A 8 44.82 21.74 43.41
CA PRO A 8 44.48 20.88 42.25
C PRO A 8 43.28 21.40 41.47
N LEU A 9 43.47 21.69 40.21
CA LEU A 9 42.34 22.01 39.28
C LEU A 9 42.32 21.15 38.01
N VAL A 10 43.04 20.02 38.02
CA VAL A 10 43.16 19.16 36.81
C VAL A 10 42.36 17.85 36.90
N LEU A 11 41.70 17.51 38.01
CA LEU A 11 41.02 16.22 38.17
C LEU A 11 39.51 16.25 37.95
N MET A 12 38.93 17.36 37.52
CA MET A 12 37.46 17.47 37.34
C MET A 12 37.01 17.54 35.88
N ALA A 13 37.94 17.48 34.91
CA ALA A 13 37.63 17.58 33.47
C ALA A 13 37.54 16.22 32.74
N LEU A 14 37.70 15.09 33.42
CA LEU A 14 37.71 13.74 32.81
C LEU A 14 36.45 12.91 33.10
N MET A 15 35.44 13.43 33.77
CA MET A 15 34.20 12.70 34.10
C MET A 15 32.97 13.10 33.29
N THR A 16 33.06 13.96 32.27
CA THR A 16 31.91 14.41 31.50
C THR A 16 31.82 13.83 30.06
N LEU A 17 32.70 12.90 29.68
CA LEU A 17 32.68 12.30 28.35
C LEU A 17 32.02 10.90 28.29
N ALA A 18 31.41 10.42 29.36
CA ALA A 18 30.84 9.05 29.41
C ALA A 18 29.31 8.98 29.33
N ALA A 19 28.60 10.07 28.99
CA ALA A 19 27.13 10.10 29.06
C ALA A 19 26.41 10.15 27.69
N HIS A 20 27.08 9.87 26.57
CA HIS A 20 26.44 9.73 25.27
C HIS A 20 26.73 8.35 24.64
N ALA A 21 26.82 7.31 25.44
CA ALA A 21 26.56 5.96 24.92
C ALA A 21 25.05 5.88 24.62
N GLY A 22 24.65 6.42 23.45
CA GLY A 22 23.33 6.16 22.91
C GLY A 22 23.12 4.66 22.99
N TRP A 23 22.02 4.23 23.58
CA TRP A 23 21.62 2.83 23.64
C TRP A 23 21.54 2.34 22.20
N ALA A 24 22.61 1.74 21.70
CA ALA A 24 22.61 1.06 20.40
C ALA A 24 21.55 -0.02 20.52
N GLN A 25 20.41 0.22 19.89
CA GLN A 25 19.33 -0.75 19.87
C GLN A 25 19.89 -2.05 19.33
N GLN A 26 19.82 -3.13 20.12
CA GLN A 26 20.36 -4.42 19.67
C GLN A 26 19.68 -4.80 18.35
N PRO A 27 20.45 -5.35 17.39
CA PRO A 27 19.90 -5.80 16.13
C PRO A 27 18.71 -6.75 16.36
N ALA A 28 17.63 -6.54 15.62
CA ALA A 28 16.50 -7.45 15.67
C ALA A 28 16.92 -8.84 15.17
N THR A 29 16.30 -9.89 15.74
CA THR A 29 16.58 -11.28 15.38
C THR A 29 15.29 -12.09 15.30
N GLY A 30 15.35 -13.28 14.70
CA GLY A 30 14.24 -14.21 14.60
C GLY A 30 13.35 -13.97 13.36
N PRO A 31 12.21 -14.67 13.29
CA PRO A 31 11.28 -14.56 12.18
C PRO A 31 10.66 -13.16 12.09
N LEU A 32 10.26 -12.78 10.86
CA LEU A 32 9.43 -11.62 10.57
C LEU A 32 8.46 -11.99 9.45
N VAL A 33 7.20 -12.22 9.79
CA VAL A 33 6.14 -12.57 8.84
C VAL A 33 5.38 -11.33 8.44
N VAL A 34 5.36 -11.01 7.15
CA VAL A 34 4.70 -9.82 6.62
C VAL A 34 3.63 -10.24 5.62
N PHE A 35 2.37 -9.88 5.88
CA PHE A 35 1.30 -9.95 4.89
C PHE A 35 1.15 -8.57 4.25
N ASN A 36 1.06 -8.52 2.92
CA ASN A 36 0.90 -7.24 2.25
C ASN A 36 0.09 -7.32 0.96
N ALA A 37 -0.43 -6.16 0.56
CA ALA A 37 -1.07 -5.95 -0.73
C ALA A 37 -0.12 -6.33 -1.88
N GLY A 38 -0.67 -6.79 -3.01
CA GLY A 38 0.08 -7.15 -4.21
C GLY A 38 1.00 -6.02 -4.69
N SER A 39 0.51 -4.79 -4.68
CA SER A 39 1.28 -3.59 -5.05
C SER A 39 2.45 -3.27 -4.09
N LEU A 40 2.47 -3.85 -2.91
CA LEU A 40 3.58 -3.77 -1.96
C LEU A 40 4.59 -4.93 -2.11
N ALA A 41 4.38 -5.87 -3.02
CA ALA A 41 5.26 -7.04 -3.15
C ALA A 41 6.73 -6.64 -3.37
N LYS A 42 7.02 -5.84 -4.38
CA LYS A 42 8.37 -5.37 -4.69
C LYS A 42 8.91 -4.41 -3.64
N PRO A 43 8.23 -3.30 -3.28
CA PRO A 43 8.76 -2.35 -2.30
C PRO A 43 8.98 -2.99 -0.92
N PHE A 44 8.11 -3.87 -0.46
CA PHE A 44 8.31 -4.55 0.83
C PHE A 44 9.41 -5.61 0.76
N SER A 45 9.62 -6.28 -0.38
CA SER A 45 10.79 -7.13 -0.59
C SER A 45 12.09 -6.33 -0.49
N ASP A 46 12.14 -5.12 -1.07
CA ASP A 46 13.30 -4.23 -0.99
C ASP A 46 13.53 -3.74 0.44
N LEU A 47 12.47 -3.34 1.15
CA LEU A 47 12.51 -2.96 2.57
C LEU A 47 12.98 -4.13 3.46
N LEU A 48 12.47 -5.34 3.25
CA LEU A 48 12.88 -6.53 4.00
C LEU A 48 14.36 -6.89 3.73
N ARG A 49 14.83 -6.71 2.50
CA ARG A 49 16.25 -6.89 2.16
C ARG A 49 17.13 -5.87 2.88
N ALA A 50 16.75 -4.59 2.88
CA ALA A 50 17.45 -3.53 3.61
C ALA A 50 17.42 -3.79 5.14
N PHE A 51 16.29 -4.23 5.66
CA PHE A 51 16.12 -4.57 7.07
C PHE A 51 17.03 -5.74 7.49
N LYS A 52 17.05 -6.82 6.68
CA LYS A 52 17.93 -7.99 6.92
C LYS A 52 19.39 -7.64 6.87
N ALA A 53 19.81 -6.75 5.95
CA ALA A 53 21.20 -6.30 5.87
C ALA A 53 21.71 -5.65 7.16
N ARG A 54 20.83 -4.93 7.87
CA ARG A 54 21.11 -4.30 9.18
C ARG A 54 20.89 -5.25 10.37
N ASN A 55 20.06 -6.27 10.17
CA ASN A 55 19.67 -7.24 11.18
C ASN A 55 19.89 -8.67 10.65
N PRO A 56 21.13 -9.15 10.52
CA PRO A 56 21.44 -10.45 9.87
C PRO A 56 20.73 -11.64 10.50
N GLY A 57 20.40 -11.56 11.81
CA GLY A 57 19.68 -12.59 12.53
C GLY A 57 18.18 -12.66 12.21
N VAL A 58 17.62 -11.74 11.38
CA VAL A 58 16.21 -11.77 10.99
C VAL A 58 16.00 -12.71 9.81
N VAL A 59 14.92 -13.51 9.88
CA VAL A 59 14.46 -14.40 8.80
C VAL A 59 13.11 -13.89 8.29
N PRO A 60 13.10 -13.06 7.23
CA PRO A 60 11.86 -12.49 6.72
C PRO A 60 11.08 -13.51 5.89
N ALA A 61 9.75 -13.50 6.04
CA ALA A 61 8.80 -14.21 5.20
C ALA A 61 7.73 -13.21 4.75
N GLN A 62 7.45 -13.17 3.44
CA GLN A 62 6.50 -12.23 2.84
C GLN A 62 5.39 -13.01 2.12
N GLU A 63 4.14 -12.68 2.41
CA GLU A 63 2.97 -13.21 1.71
C GLU A 63 2.21 -12.06 1.04
N ASN A 64 2.06 -12.15 -0.29
CA ASN A 64 1.41 -11.13 -1.10
C ASN A 64 0.01 -11.57 -1.51
N SER A 65 -1.00 -10.75 -1.24
CA SER A 65 -2.39 -10.98 -1.63
C SER A 65 -3.13 -9.65 -1.85
N GLY A 66 -4.43 -9.67 -2.16
CA GLY A 66 -5.24 -8.46 -2.07
C GLY A 66 -5.37 -8.01 -0.61
N SER A 67 -5.50 -6.70 -0.34
CA SER A 67 -5.55 -6.18 1.04
C SER A 67 -6.72 -6.72 1.85
N LEU A 68 -7.90 -6.89 1.22
CA LEU A 68 -9.06 -7.50 1.88
C LEU A 68 -8.83 -8.99 2.15
N GLU A 69 -8.17 -9.69 1.22
CA GLU A 69 -7.78 -11.08 1.43
C GLU A 69 -6.78 -11.20 2.58
N ALA A 70 -5.74 -10.33 2.63
CA ALA A 70 -4.78 -10.31 3.73
C ALA A 70 -5.45 -10.06 5.08
N ALA A 71 -6.38 -9.11 5.16
CA ALA A 71 -7.14 -8.85 6.38
C ALA A 71 -8.00 -10.05 6.79
N ARG A 72 -8.68 -10.71 5.82
CA ARG A 72 -9.50 -11.89 6.10
C ARG A 72 -8.73 -13.13 6.50
N LYS A 73 -7.47 -13.27 6.08
CA LYS A 73 -6.60 -14.32 6.66
C LYS A 73 -6.47 -14.17 8.17
N VAL A 74 -6.48 -12.93 8.67
CA VAL A 74 -6.47 -12.66 10.12
C VAL A 74 -7.86 -12.93 10.72
N THR A 75 -8.93 -12.36 10.14
CA THR A 75 -10.27 -12.43 10.73
C THR A 75 -10.93 -13.79 10.59
N ASP A 76 -10.80 -14.45 9.43
CA ASP A 76 -11.52 -15.68 9.11
C ASP A 76 -10.70 -16.95 9.37
N LEU A 77 -9.36 -16.86 9.23
CA LEU A 77 -8.47 -18.01 9.33
C LEU A 77 -7.57 -17.98 10.58
N GLY A 78 -7.60 -16.90 11.36
CA GLY A 78 -6.75 -16.75 12.55
C GLY A 78 -5.23 -16.71 12.24
N LYS A 79 -4.83 -16.44 10.99
CA LYS A 79 -3.42 -16.31 10.61
C LYS A 79 -2.92 -14.93 10.98
N ILE A 80 -2.07 -14.82 11.98
CA ILE A 80 -1.57 -13.55 12.50
C ILE A 80 -0.14 -13.32 11.99
N PRO A 81 0.09 -12.36 11.08
CA PRO A 81 1.44 -11.94 10.69
C PRO A 81 2.03 -10.99 11.74
N ASP A 82 3.34 -10.71 11.65
CA ASP A 82 3.99 -9.70 12.47
C ASP A 82 3.66 -8.28 11.99
N VAL A 83 3.52 -8.09 10.67
CA VAL A 83 3.12 -6.81 10.06
C VAL A 83 2.12 -7.07 8.94
N ILE A 84 1.11 -6.22 8.83
CA ILE A 84 0.19 -6.20 7.68
C ILE A 84 0.26 -4.83 6.98
N GLY A 85 0.55 -4.84 5.68
CA GLY A 85 0.58 -3.66 4.82
C GLY A 85 -0.54 -3.68 3.80
N VAL A 86 -1.32 -2.63 3.71
CA VAL A 86 -2.52 -2.56 2.85
C VAL A 86 -2.43 -1.42 1.85
N ALA A 87 -3.03 -1.60 0.66
CA ALA A 87 -3.12 -0.60 -0.39
C ALA A 87 -4.27 0.41 -0.16
N ASP A 88 -5.10 0.17 0.83
CA ASP A 88 -6.16 1.05 1.28
C ASP A 88 -6.20 1.07 2.81
N TYR A 89 -5.87 2.24 3.39
CA TYR A 89 -5.88 2.38 4.85
C TYR A 89 -7.24 2.04 5.46
N GLY A 90 -8.33 2.30 4.75
CA GLY A 90 -9.71 2.03 5.18
C GLY A 90 -10.01 0.55 5.46
N VAL A 91 -9.19 -0.38 4.94
CA VAL A 91 -9.29 -1.82 5.23
C VAL A 91 -9.02 -2.10 6.72
N ILE A 92 -8.05 -1.41 7.32
CA ILE A 92 -7.69 -1.67 8.73
C ILE A 92 -8.82 -1.30 9.69
N PRO A 93 -9.36 -0.07 9.70
CA PRO A 93 -10.46 0.26 10.61
C PRO A 93 -11.73 -0.52 10.33
N LYS A 94 -12.02 -0.87 9.09
CA LYS A 94 -13.26 -1.58 8.73
C LYS A 94 -13.21 -3.07 9.08
N LEU A 95 -12.05 -3.72 8.97
CA LEU A 95 -11.95 -5.17 9.13
C LEU A 95 -11.15 -5.61 10.36
N LEU A 96 -10.11 -4.86 10.75
CA LEU A 96 -9.18 -5.29 11.79
C LEU A 96 -9.38 -4.59 13.14
N LEU A 97 -9.79 -3.30 13.15
CA LEU A 97 -10.01 -2.59 14.41
C LEU A 97 -11.37 -2.93 15.03
N PRO A 98 -11.47 -2.90 16.37
CA PRO A 98 -10.37 -2.85 17.34
C PRO A 98 -9.86 -4.25 17.71
N THR A 99 -10.46 -5.31 17.17
CA THR A 99 -10.29 -6.70 17.62
C THR A 99 -8.91 -7.24 17.29
N HIS A 100 -8.47 -7.08 16.04
CA HIS A 100 -7.24 -7.69 15.51
C HIS A 100 -6.08 -6.69 15.39
N ALA A 101 -6.34 -5.38 15.50
CA ALA A 101 -5.32 -4.35 15.56
C ALA A 101 -5.78 -3.23 16.49
N GLY A 102 -4.83 -2.46 17.05
CA GLY A 102 -5.12 -1.31 17.91
C GLY A 102 -4.93 0.03 17.22
N TRP A 103 -4.13 0.08 16.19
CA TRP A 103 -3.73 1.29 15.48
C TRP A 103 -3.39 0.99 14.02
N TYR A 104 -3.23 2.03 13.23
CA TYR A 104 -2.58 1.97 11.91
C TYR A 104 -1.87 3.29 11.62
N ALA A 105 -0.91 3.24 10.70
CA ALA A 105 -0.22 4.42 10.21
C ALA A 105 -0.11 4.38 8.68
N THR A 106 -0.39 5.54 8.05
CA THR A 106 -0.27 5.70 6.61
C THR A 106 1.17 6.06 6.22
N PHE A 107 1.64 5.63 5.04
CA PHE A 107 3.04 5.84 4.66
C PHE A 107 3.26 6.30 3.21
N ALA A 108 2.31 6.09 2.29
CA ALA A 108 2.47 6.46 0.88
C ALA A 108 1.13 6.65 0.18
N ARG A 109 1.17 7.32 -0.99
CA ARG A 109 0.04 7.49 -1.93
C ARG A 109 0.35 6.84 -3.27
N ASN A 110 -0.71 6.64 -4.05
CA ASN A 110 -0.62 6.10 -5.41
C ASN A 110 -1.72 6.70 -6.30
N ALA A 111 -1.75 6.30 -7.58
CA ALA A 111 -2.78 6.65 -8.54
C ALA A 111 -3.28 5.39 -9.26
N MET A 112 -4.54 5.38 -9.68
CA MET A 112 -5.06 4.39 -10.62
C MET A 112 -4.59 4.74 -12.03
N VAL A 113 -4.06 3.74 -12.73
CA VAL A 113 -3.61 3.86 -14.12
C VAL A 113 -4.08 2.65 -14.92
N LEU A 114 -4.00 2.77 -16.23
CA LEU A 114 -4.29 1.67 -17.16
C LEU A 114 -2.97 1.24 -17.82
N ILE A 115 -2.44 0.07 -17.43
CA ILE A 115 -1.21 -0.48 -18.02
C ILE A 115 -1.48 -1.19 -19.33
N HIS A 116 -0.49 -1.16 -20.22
CA HIS A 116 -0.51 -1.83 -21.52
C HIS A 116 0.91 -2.14 -22.01
N THR A 117 1.03 -2.77 -23.17
CA THR A 117 2.29 -2.86 -23.91
C THR A 117 2.20 -2.02 -25.20
N GLU A 118 3.33 -1.81 -25.87
CA GLU A 118 3.33 -1.15 -27.18
C GLU A 118 2.53 -1.92 -28.25
N GLN A 119 2.35 -3.23 -28.06
CA GLN A 119 1.62 -4.13 -28.94
C GLN A 119 0.12 -4.21 -28.62
N SER A 120 -0.32 -3.60 -27.52
CA SER A 120 -1.74 -3.60 -27.14
C SER A 120 -2.59 -2.89 -28.20
N ALA A 121 -3.78 -3.41 -28.46
CA ALA A 121 -4.67 -2.82 -29.45
C ALA A 121 -5.02 -1.37 -29.07
N GLY A 122 -4.75 -0.41 -29.95
CA GLY A 122 -4.97 1.03 -29.71
C GLY A 122 -3.89 1.71 -28.87
N ALA A 123 -2.74 1.07 -28.57
CA ALA A 123 -1.67 1.65 -27.76
C ALA A 123 -1.12 2.99 -28.28
N GLY A 124 -1.08 3.17 -29.61
CA GLY A 124 -0.56 4.40 -30.21
C GLY A 124 -1.52 5.61 -30.16
N GLU A 125 -2.74 5.44 -29.70
CA GLU A 125 -3.76 6.52 -29.69
C GLU A 125 -4.41 6.72 -28.31
N ILE A 126 -4.32 5.73 -27.40
CA ILE A 126 -4.94 5.80 -26.09
C ILE A 126 -4.27 6.87 -25.20
N ASN A 127 -5.09 7.65 -24.52
CA ASN A 127 -4.64 8.68 -23.58
C ASN A 127 -5.71 8.96 -22.51
N GLY A 128 -5.42 9.88 -21.58
CA GLY A 128 -6.33 10.23 -20.47
C GLY A 128 -7.69 10.78 -20.89
N GLU A 129 -7.87 11.26 -22.12
CA GLU A 129 -9.14 11.81 -22.60
C GLU A 129 -10.01 10.77 -23.30
N ASN A 130 -9.38 9.78 -23.94
CA ASN A 130 -10.08 8.83 -24.83
C ASN A 130 -10.05 7.37 -24.38
N TRP A 131 -9.37 7.03 -23.27
CA TRP A 131 -9.16 5.65 -22.80
C TRP A 131 -10.45 4.82 -22.76
N TRP A 132 -11.54 5.40 -22.28
CA TRP A 132 -12.82 4.72 -22.17
C TRP A 132 -13.41 4.36 -23.55
N LYS A 133 -13.18 5.19 -24.57
CA LYS A 133 -13.60 4.91 -25.96
C LYS A 133 -12.80 3.75 -26.56
N VAL A 134 -11.49 3.72 -26.28
CA VAL A 134 -10.60 2.65 -26.74
C VAL A 134 -10.97 1.34 -26.08
N LEU A 135 -11.19 1.32 -24.76
CA LEU A 135 -11.57 0.11 -24.01
C LEU A 135 -12.93 -0.48 -24.41
N LEU A 136 -13.83 0.32 -24.95
CA LEU A 136 -15.16 -0.13 -25.37
C LEU A 136 -15.19 -0.70 -26.81
N ARG A 137 -14.06 -0.73 -27.50
CA ARG A 137 -13.97 -1.32 -28.85
C ARG A 137 -14.14 -2.83 -28.82
N THR A 138 -14.78 -3.36 -29.85
CA THR A 138 -14.97 -4.81 -30.01
C THR A 138 -13.61 -5.53 -30.05
N GLY A 139 -13.50 -6.64 -29.31
CA GLY A 139 -12.29 -7.46 -29.27
C GLY A 139 -11.24 -7.01 -28.27
N MET A 140 -11.44 -5.87 -27.57
CA MET A 140 -10.53 -5.39 -26.53
C MET A 140 -10.51 -6.36 -25.33
N ARG A 141 -9.31 -6.74 -24.88
CA ARG A 141 -9.10 -7.67 -23.75
C ARG A 141 -8.63 -6.88 -22.52
N GLY A 142 -9.59 -6.54 -21.67
CA GLY A 142 -9.32 -5.77 -20.45
C GLY A 142 -9.39 -6.63 -19.19
N GLY A 143 -8.40 -6.49 -18.28
CA GLY A 143 -8.35 -7.17 -17.00
C GLY A 143 -8.54 -6.23 -15.80
N ARG A 144 -9.08 -6.75 -14.70
CA ARG A 144 -9.19 -6.08 -13.42
C ARG A 144 -9.07 -7.06 -12.25
N SER A 145 -8.72 -6.58 -11.06
CA SER A 145 -8.74 -7.45 -9.89
C SER A 145 -10.14 -7.61 -9.29
N ASP A 146 -10.30 -8.64 -8.46
CA ASP A 146 -11.56 -8.94 -7.76
C ASP A 146 -11.81 -7.89 -6.68
N PRO A 147 -12.91 -7.11 -6.77
CA PRO A 147 -13.23 -6.08 -5.80
C PRO A 147 -13.47 -6.61 -4.38
N ALA A 148 -13.83 -7.89 -4.24
CA ALA A 148 -14.03 -8.51 -2.93
C ALA A 148 -12.71 -8.92 -2.24
N LEU A 149 -11.59 -8.90 -2.95
CA LEU A 149 -10.28 -9.34 -2.47
C LEU A 149 -9.22 -8.22 -2.45
N ASP A 150 -9.31 -7.29 -3.42
CA ASP A 150 -8.26 -6.34 -3.71
C ASP A 150 -8.79 -4.91 -3.88
N PRO A 151 -8.18 -3.90 -3.21
CA PRO A 151 -8.53 -2.50 -3.38
C PRO A 151 -8.46 -2.00 -4.82
N ASN A 152 -7.51 -2.47 -5.65
CA ASN A 152 -7.48 -2.12 -7.06
C ASN A 152 -8.80 -2.47 -7.76
N GLY A 153 -9.39 -3.64 -7.43
CA GLY A 153 -10.65 -4.09 -8.02
C GLY A 153 -11.83 -3.16 -7.72
N TYR A 154 -12.06 -2.81 -6.45
CA TYR A 154 -13.17 -1.89 -6.14
C TYR A 154 -12.87 -0.45 -6.55
N ARG A 155 -11.61 -0.01 -6.53
CA ARG A 155 -11.22 1.28 -7.07
C ARG A 155 -11.43 1.38 -8.58
N THR A 156 -11.19 0.31 -9.32
CA THR A 156 -11.58 0.22 -10.74
C THR A 156 -13.07 0.51 -10.93
N LEU A 157 -13.93 -0.08 -10.09
CA LEU A 157 -15.37 0.20 -10.16
C LEU A 157 -15.71 1.65 -9.80
N MET A 158 -14.98 2.25 -8.85
CA MET A 158 -15.12 3.66 -8.51
C MET A 158 -14.65 4.57 -9.65
N VAL A 159 -13.53 4.25 -10.31
CA VAL A 159 -13.07 4.97 -11.51
C VAL A 159 -14.14 4.95 -12.60
N PHE A 160 -14.83 3.82 -12.81
CA PHE A 160 -15.92 3.77 -13.79
C PHE A 160 -17.07 4.72 -13.44
N GLN A 161 -17.47 4.78 -12.15
CA GLN A 161 -18.50 5.71 -11.68
C GLN A 161 -18.06 7.17 -11.79
N LEU A 162 -16.80 7.47 -11.46
CA LEU A 162 -16.25 8.82 -11.58
C LEU A 162 -16.12 9.25 -13.03
N ALA A 163 -15.68 8.36 -13.92
CA ALA A 163 -15.57 8.60 -15.35
C ALA A 163 -16.94 8.89 -15.98
N GLU A 164 -18.00 8.14 -15.62
CA GLU A 164 -19.36 8.41 -16.07
C GLU A 164 -19.78 9.85 -15.79
N LYS A 165 -19.49 10.33 -14.56
CA LYS A 165 -19.80 11.70 -14.14
C LYS A 165 -18.89 12.73 -14.81
N PHE A 166 -17.59 12.45 -14.89
CA PHE A 166 -16.60 13.38 -15.44
C PHE A 166 -16.79 13.61 -16.93
N TYR A 167 -16.94 12.54 -17.70
CA TYR A 167 -17.16 12.63 -19.16
C TYR A 167 -18.62 12.89 -19.54
N GLN A 168 -19.53 12.98 -18.57
CA GLN A 168 -20.97 13.22 -18.78
C GLN A 168 -21.59 12.19 -19.76
N GLN A 169 -21.25 10.89 -19.56
CA GLN A 169 -21.67 9.79 -20.41
C GLN A 169 -22.57 8.81 -19.61
N PRO A 170 -23.90 9.03 -19.53
CA PRO A 170 -24.78 8.15 -18.77
C PRO A 170 -24.68 6.68 -19.21
N GLY A 171 -24.56 5.77 -18.24
CA GLY A 171 -24.39 4.33 -18.45
C GLY A 171 -22.96 3.90 -18.83
N LEU A 172 -21.98 4.82 -18.76
CA LEU A 172 -20.58 4.49 -19.08
C LEU A 172 -20.00 3.48 -18.07
N ALA A 173 -20.30 3.63 -16.79
CA ALA A 173 -19.80 2.73 -15.75
C ALA A 173 -20.23 1.27 -16.01
N GLU A 174 -21.47 1.07 -16.39
CA GLU A 174 -21.99 -0.27 -16.74
C GLU A 174 -21.39 -0.82 -18.03
N LYS A 175 -21.19 0.03 -19.05
CA LYS A 175 -20.53 -0.38 -20.30
C LYS A 175 -19.09 -0.80 -20.03
N LEU A 176 -18.35 -0.04 -19.23
CA LEU A 176 -16.99 -0.39 -18.82
C LEU A 176 -16.97 -1.69 -18.03
N LEU A 177 -17.88 -1.86 -17.05
CA LEU A 177 -17.95 -3.11 -16.28
C LEU A 177 -18.14 -4.34 -17.20
N ARG A 178 -18.98 -4.23 -18.21
CA ARG A 178 -19.18 -5.31 -19.21
C ARG A 178 -17.95 -5.57 -20.09
N ALA A 179 -17.15 -4.53 -20.37
CA ALA A 179 -15.91 -4.67 -21.15
C ALA A 179 -14.81 -5.43 -20.38
N PHE A 180 -14.94 -5.58 -19.05
CA PHE A 180 -14.01 -6.33 -18.19
C PHE A 180 -14.69 -7.60 -17.64
N PRO A 181 -14.91 -8.63 -18.44
CA PRO A 181 -15.71 -9.81 -18.08
C PRO A 181 -15.03 -10.67 -17.00
N PRO A 182 -15.80 -11.49 -16.25
CA PRO A 182 -15.30 -12.32 -15.16
C PRO A 182 -14.11 -13.21 -15.51
N LYS A 183 -14.01 -13.67 -16.76
CA LYS A 183 -12.88 -14.51 -17.23
C LYS A 183 -11.51 -13.82 -17.10
N TYR A 184 -11.47 -12.48 -17.07
CA TYR A 184 -10.26 -11.66 -16.93
C TYR A 184 -10.15 -11.00 -15.54
N VAL A 185 -10.93 -11.45 -14.58
CA VAL A 185 -10.80 -11.05 -13.18
C VAL A 185 -9.76 -11.94 -12.48
N ARG A 186 -8.86 -11.32 -11.71
CA ARG A 186 -7.83 -12.03 -10.91
C ARG A 186 -7.91 -11.59 -9.46
N PRO A 187 -7.44 -12.43 -8.53
CA PRO A 187 -7.45 -12.10 -7.09
C PRO A 187 -6.69 -10.81 -6.73
N LYS A 188 -5.66 -10.47 -7.51
CA LYS A 188 -4.82 -9.28 -7.28
C LYS A 188 -4.30 -8.70 -8.60
N GLU A 189 -3.97 -7.41 -8.61
CA GLU A 189 -3.48 -6.69 -9.80
C GLU A 189 -2.12 -7.18 -10.30
N ALA A 190 -1.27 -7.72 -9.44
CA ALA A 190 0.04 -8.25 -9.84
C ALA A 190 -0.07 -9.42 -10.84
N ASP A 191 -1.12 -10.25 -10.72
CA ASP A 191 -1.37 -11.34 -11.64
C ASP A 191 -1.75 -10.83 -13.04
N LEU A 192 -2.45 -9.71 -13.10
CA LEU A 192 -2.84 -9.04 -14.34
C LEU A 192 -1.65 -8.42 -15.08
N THR A 193 -0.68 -7.90 -14.34
CA THR A 193 0.56 -7.36 -14.93
C THR A 193 1.27 -8.40 -15.79
N ALA A 194 1.39 -9.64 -15.30
CA ALA A 194 1.99 -10.74 -16.06
C ALA A 194 1.19 -11.07 -17.32
N LEU A 195 -0.15 -11.03 -17.27
CA LEU A 195 -1.00 -11.29 -18.45
C LEU A 195 -0.88 -10.20 -19.51
N VAL A 196 -0.70 -8.92 -19.10
CA VAL A 196 -0.43 -7.82 -20.04
C VAL A 196 0.95 -8.00 -20.68
N GLN A 197 1.99 -8.31 -19.89
CA GLN A 197 3.34 -8.56 -20.40
C GLN A 197 3.40 -9.75 -21.37
N ALA A 198 2.59 -10.78 -21.15
CA ALA A 198 2.49 -11.94 -22.04
C ALA A 198 1.62 -11.68 -23.29
N GLY A 199 0.96 -10.53 -23.42
CA GLY A 199 0.04 -10.22 -24.51
C GLY A 199 -1.30 -10.97 -24.44
N GLU A 200 -1.62 -11.59 -23.29
CA GLU A 200 -2.92 -12.23 -23.04
C GLU A 200 -4.03 -11.19 -22.81
N LEU A 201 -3.66 -10.03 -22.28
CA LEU A 201 -4.50 -8.85 -22.11
C LEU A 201 -3.91 -7.67 -22.88
N ASP A 202 -4.78 -6.83 -23.44
CA ASP A 202 -4.38 -5.56 -24.04
C ASP A 202 -4.18 -4.50 -22.96
N TYR A 203 -5.09 -4.45 -21.97
CA TYR A 203 -5.07 -3.47 -20.89
C TYR A 203 -5.41 -4.13 -19.55
N SER A 204 -4.86 -3.56 -18.49
CA SER A 204 -5.28 -3.88 -17.12
C SER A 204 -5.24 -2.66 -16.22
N TRP A 205 -6.19 -2.62 -15.29
CA TRP A 205 -6.18 -1.66 -14.20
C TRP A 205 -5.06 -1.97 -13.23
N SER A 206 -4.30 -0.96 -12.87
CA SER A 206 -3.13 -1.07 -12.00
C SER A 206 -2.89 0.21 -11.22
N TYR A 207 -1.84 0.21 -10.42
CA TYR A 207 -1.32 1.41 -9.77
C TYR A 207 -0.09 1.94 -10.50
N ALA A 208 0.12 3.25 -10.47
CA ALA A 208 1.28 3.91 -11.09
C ALA A 208 2.62 3.33 -10.58
N SER A 209 2.72 2.94 -9.31
CA SER A 209 3.90 2.30 -8.74
C SER A 209 4.21 0.95 -9.40
N ILE A 210 3.19 0.13 -9.70
CA ILE A 210 3.37 -1.15 -10.41
C ILE A 210 3.79 -0.91 -11.86
N ALA A 211 3.11 0.01 -12.57
CA ALA A 211 3.49 0.36 -13.93
C ALA A 211 4.96 0.75 -14.04
N LYS A 212 5.43 1.62 -13.12
CA LYS A 212 6.83 2.08 -13.05
C LYS A 212 7.79 0.93 -12.75
N THR A 213 7.50 0.10 -11.74
CA THR A 213 8.39 -1.01 -11.35
C THR A 213 8.42 -2.13 -12.38
N ALA A 214 7.31 -2.38 -13.07
CA ALA A 214 7.21 -3.33 -14.18
C ALA A 214 7.77 -2.77 -15.51
N ARG A 215 8.08 -1.47 -15.57
CA ARG A 215 8.50 -0.74 -16.77
C ARG A 215 7.51 -0.91 -17.93
N LEU A 216 6.21 -0.87 -17.61
CA LEU A 216 5.16 -0.92 -18.61
C LEU A 216 4.70 0.50 -18.97
N PRO A 217 4.41 0.76 -20.25
CA PRO A 217 3.61 1.91 -20.64
C PRO A 217 2.27 1.91 -19.89
N TYR A 218 1.79 3.10 -19.59
CA TYR A 218 0.49 3.25 -18.95
C TYR A 218 -0.17 4.56 -19.36
N VAL A 219 -1.48 4.60 -19.23
CA VAL A 219 -2.28 5.80 -19.44
C VAL A 219 -2.50 6.46 -18.09
N ASP A 220 -2.01 7.70 -17.95
CA ASP A 220 -2.39 8.59 -16.86
C ASP A 220 -3.84 9.05 -17.08
N LEU A 221 -4.63 8.97 -16.02
CA LEU A 221 -6.01 9.41 -16.02
C LEU A 221 -6.11 10.84 -15.47
N PRO A 222 -7.19 11.57 -15.79
CA PRO A 222 -7.45 12.85 -15.13
C PRO A 222 -7.56 12.70 -13.60
N ASP A 223 -7.04 13.69 -12.88
CA ASP A 223 -7.09 13.76 -11.40
C ASP A 223 -8.52 13.53 -10.85
N GLU A 224 -9.54 13.92 -11.64
CA GLU A 224 -10.94 13.77 -11.26
C GLU A 224 -11.42 12.32 -11.13
N VAL A 225 -10.65 11.37 -11.68
CA VAL A 225 -11.06 9.95 -11.72
C VAL A 225 -10.01 8.98 -11.19
N ASP A 226 -8.73 9.36 -11.11
CA ASP A 226 -7.59 8.47 -10.81
C ASP A 226 -7.39 8.15 -9.32
N LEU A 227 -8.13 8.81 -8.45
CA LEU A 227 -8.06 8.68 -6.98
C LEU A 227 -6.69 9.07 -6.39
N SER A 228 -5.89 9.91 -7.04
CA SER A 228 -4.56 10.30 -6.56
C SER A 228 -4.55 11.59 -5.74
N ASN A 229 -5.40 12.56 -6.11
CA ASN A 229 -5.32 13.94 -5.67
C ASN A 229 -6.17 14.20 -4.41
N PRO A 230 -5.55 14.55 -3.25
CA PRO A 230 -6.31 14.88 -2.03
C PRO A 230 -7.30 16.03 -2.19
N ALA A 231 -7.05 16.98 -3.10
CA ALA A 231 -7.97 18.08 -3.36
C ALA A 231 -9.29 17.62 -4.02
N MET A 232 -9.33 16.40 -4.57
CA MET A 232 -10.50 15.80 -5.21
C MET A 232 -11.31 14.88 -4.28
N ALA A 233 -11.00 14.85 -2.98
CA ALA A 233 -11.60 13.91 -2.03
C ALA A 233 -13.14 13.96 -2.03
N GLU A 234 -13.77 15.16 -2.09
CA GLU A 234 -15.21 15.30 -2.17
C GLU A 234 -15.80 14.71 -3.47
N ARG A 235 -15.10 14.89 -4.59
CA ARG A 235 -15.49 14.28 -5.86
C ARG A 235 -15.41 12.77 -5.78
N TYR A 236 -14.32 12.23 -5.25
CA TYR A 236 -14.12 10.79 -5.10
C TYR A 236 -15.19 10.15 -4.21
N ALA A 237 -15.61 10.83 -3.14
CA ALA A 237 -16.65 10.36 -2.25
C ALA A 237 -18.04 10.17 -2.94
N GLY A 238 -18.19 10.71 -4.14
CA GLY A 238 -19.36 10.48 -5.00
C GLY A 238 -19.41 9.08 -5.62
N ALA A 239 -18.36 8.26 -5.50
CA ALA A 239 -18.31 6.87 -5.94
C ALA A 239 -18.22 5.94 -4.72
N SER A 240 -18.89 4.78 -4.76
CA SER A 240 -18.80 3.80 -3.68
C SER A 240 -19.03 2.37 -4.17
N VAL A 241 -18.52 1.41 -3.40
CA VAL A 241 -18.74 -0.01 -3.61
C VAL A 241 -19.09 -0.67 -2.28
N ARG A 242 -20.11 -1.52 -2.27
CA ARG A 242 -20.48 -2.30 -1.11
C ARG A 242 -19.91 -3.72 -1.23
N LEU A 243 -19.17 -4.14 -0.24
CA LEU A 243 -18.45 -5.41 -0.20
C LEU A 243 -18.81 -6.22 1.05
N PRO A 244 -18.56 -7.54 1.09
CA PRO A 244 -18.71 -8.33 2.31
C PRO A 244 -17.94 -7.72 3.48
N GLY A 245 -18.52 -7.75 4.68
CA GLY A 245 -17.96 -7.19 5.90
C GLY A 245 -16.79 -7.98 6.47
N LYS A 246 -16.69 -8.05 7.81
CA LYS A 246 -15.52 -8.64 8.52
C LYS A 246 -15.28 -10.09 8.12
N SER A 247 -16.33 -10.87 7.94
CA SER A 247 -16.26 -12.22 7.39
C SER A 247 -16.90 -12.28 6.01
N ARG A 248 -16.23 -12.91 5.05
CA ARG A 248 -16.79 -13.14 3.71
C ARG A 248 -18.04 -14.02 3.74
N ALA A 249 -18.17 -14.89 4.73
CA ALA A 249 -19.34 -15.74 4.95
C ALA A 249 -20.44 -15.04 5.75
N GLY A 250 -20.19 -13.86 6.32
CA GLY A 250 -21.14 -13.07 7.09
C GLY A 250 -22.19 -12.39 6.20
N ALA A 251 -23.35 -12.10 6.80
CA ALA A 251 -24.42 -11.36 6.13
C ALA A 251 -24.18 -9.84 6.10
N ASP A 252 -23.24 -9.33 6.90
CA ASP A 252 -22.91 -7.92 6.98
C ASP A 252 -22.11 -7.45 5.76
N SER A 253 -22.33 -6.20 5.40
CA SER A 253 -21.62 -5.55 4.30
C SER A 253 -20.98 -4.25 4.76
N VAL A 254 -19.88 -3.89 4.14
CA VAL A 254 -19.14 -2.65 4.39
C VAL A 254 -19.11 -1.81 3.13
N GLU A 255 -19.42 -0.54 3.24
CA GLU A 255 -19.27 0.41 2.14
C GLU A 255 -17.86 0.97 2.12
N PHE A 256 -17.23 0.88 0.95
CA PHE A 256 -16.00 1.61 0.62
C PHE A 256 -16.39 2.78 -0.28
N ARG A 257 -16.05 3.99 0.14
CA ARG A 257 -16.24 5.21 -0.64
C ARG A 257 -14.95 5.60 -1.33
N GLY A 258 -15.08 6.28 -2.46
CA GLY A 258 -13.94 6.85 -3.16
C GLY A 258 -13.23 7.88 -2.29
N GLU A 259 -11.93 7.75 -2.20
CA GLU A 259 -11.02 8.64 -1.47
C GLU A 259 -9.63 8.55 -2.08
N PRO A 260 -8.74 9.50 -1.81
CA PRO A 260 -7.36 9.41 -2.28
C PRO A 260 -6.70 8.11 -1.86
N ILE A 261 -5.93 7.50 -2.77
CA ILE A 261 -5.24 6.23 -2.54
C ILE A 261 -4.13 6.42 -1.52
N VAL A 262 -4.30 5.86 -0.33
CA VAL A 262 -3.33 5.94 0.76
C VAL A 262 -3.07 4.55 1.33
N TYR A 263 -1.80 4.21 1.38
CA TYR A 263 -1.30 2.95 1.93
C TYR A 263 -1.07 3.06 3.42
N ALA A 264 -1.35 1.99 4.14
CA ALA A 264 -1.13 1.92 5.58
C ALA A 264 -0.54 0.58 6.01
N LEU A 265 0.04 0.58 7.21
CA LEU A 265 0.43 -0.64 7.90
C LEU A 265 -0.05 -0.64 9.34
N THR A 266 -0.09 -1.83 9.91
CA THR A 266 -0.28 -2.07 11.34
C THR A 266 0.49 -3.31 11.78
N ILE A 267 0.68 -3.44 13.09
CA ILE A 267 1.14 -4.65 13.77
C ILE A 267 -0.10 -5.30 14.39
N PRO A 268 -0.55 -6.46 13.93
CA PRO A 268 -1.72 -7.12 14.50
C PRO A 268 -1.54 -7.48 15.98
N LYS A 269 -2.64 -7.50 16.72
CA LYS A 269 -2.65 -8.04 18.07
C LYS A 269 -2.29 -9.52 18.03
N GLY A 270 -1.44 -9.95 18.95
CA GLY A 270 -0.95 -11.34 18.99
C GLY A 270 0.17 -11.66 17.99
N ALA A 271 0.78 -10.63 17.33
CA ALA A 271 1.98 -10.82 16.54
C ALA A 271 3.05 -11.58 17.35
N ALA A 272 3.63 -12.62 16.75
CA ALA A 272 4.57 -13.50 17.47
C ALA A 272 5.91 -12.82 17.77
N HIS A 273 6.31 -11.86 16.93
CA HIS A 273 7.61 -11.17 17.03
C HIS A 273 7.43 -9.64 17.07
N PRO A 274 6.76 -9.09 18.13
CA PRO A 274 6.34 -7.68 18.14
C PRO A 274 7.53 -6.70 18.11
N GLU A 275 8.67 -7.03 18.70
CA GLU A 275 9.84 -6.13 18.69
C GLU A 275 10.50 -6.07 17.31
N THR A 276 10.60 -7.20 16.61
CA THR A 276 11.08 -7.27 15.22
C THR A 276 10.12 -6.53 14.29
N ALA A 277 8.80 -6.69 14.50
CA ALA A 277 7.77 -5.97 13.76
C ALA A 277 7.86 -4.44 13.94
N LYS A 278 8.05 -3.97 15.19
CA LYS A 278 8.26 -2.54 15.51
C LYS A 278 9.52 -1.99 14.83
N ALA A 279 10.62 -2.75 14.86
CA ALA A 279 11.85 -2.34 14.21
C ALA A 279 11.68 -2.24 12.68
N PHE A 280 10.99 -3.18 12.06
CA PHE A 280 10.66 -3.12 10.62
C PHE A 280 9.72 -1.95 10.30
N ALA A 281 8.68 -1.72 11.10
CA ALA A 281 7.78 -0.58 10.91
C ALA A 281 8.56 0.76 10.99
N ARG A 282 9.49 0.91 11.94
CA ARG A 282 10.38 2.10 11.99
C ARG A 282 11.19 2.27 10.72
N LEU A 283 11.71 1.19 10.13
CA LEU A 283 12.39 1.29 8.84
C LEU A 283 11.47 1.83 7.74
N VAL A 284 10.21 1.38 7.66
CA VAL A 284 9.26 1.88 6.65
C VAL A 284 9.10 3.40 6.73
N PHE A 285 9.06 3.96 7.93
CA PHE A 285 8.91 5.41 8.16
C PHE A 285 10.25 6.18 8.19
N SER A 286 11.38 5.50 8.19
CA SER A 286 12.70 6.15 8.17
C SER A 286 13.00 6.80 6.82
N PRO A 287 13.97 7.73 6.75
CA PRO A 287 14.41 8.32 5.48
C PRO A 287 14.82 7.28 4.44
N GLU A 288 15.48 6.19 4.85
CA GLU A 288 15.85 5.08 3.94
C GLU A 288 14.62 4.34 3.43
N GLY A 289 13.69 3.98 4.30
CA GLY A 289 12.45 3.29 3.90
C GLY A 289 11.62 4.16 2.96
N GLN A 290 11.53 5.46 3.23
CA GLN A 290 10.85 6.41 2.35
C GLN A 290 11.57 6.54 0.99
N ALA A 291 12.90 6.52 0.94
CA ALA A 291 13.65 6.50 -0.32
C ALA A 291 13.33 5.23 -1.13
N ILE A 292 13.33 4.06 -0.49
CA ILE A 292 12.96 2.78 -1.13
C ILE A 292 11.53 2.84 -1.70
N LEU A 293 10.57 3.38 -0.95
CA LEU A 293 9.20 3.54 -1.44
C LEU A 293 9.14 4.47 -2.66
N LYS A 294 9.84 5.61 -2.63
CA LYS A 294 9.92 6.57 -3.74
C LYS A 294 10.54 5.94 -5.00
N GLU A 295 11.62 5.18 -4.85
CA GLU A 295 12.27 4.44 -5.94
C GLU A 295 11.32 3.41 -6.57
N ASN A 296 10.44 2.81 -5.78
CA ASN A 296 9.37 1.93 -6.24
C ASN A 296 8.13 2.68 -6.76
N GLY A 297 8.21 3.98 -7.02
CA GLY A 297 7.19 4.77 -7.71
C GLY A 297 6.05 5.26 -6.84
N PHE A 298 6.17 5.19 -5.51
CA PHE A 298 5.17 5.75 -4.60
C PHE A 298 5.34 7.26 -4.42
N THR A 299 4.23 7.96 -4.23
CA THR A 299 4.23 9.34 -3.76
C THR A 299 4.28 9.33 -2.24
N LEU A 300 5.28 9.99 -1.66
CA LEU A 300 5.43 10.06 -0.21
C LEU A 300 4.39 10.98 0.41
N LEU A 301 4.02 10.71 1.64
CA LEU A 301 3.21 11.59 2.47
C LEU A 301 4.11 12.61 3.17
N GLU A 302 3.70 13.88 3.20
CA GLU A 302 4.38 14.90 4.01
C GLU A 302 4.35 14.55 5.50
N LYS A 303 3.23 14.00 5.95
CA LYS A 303 3.03 13.54 7.33
C LYS A 303 2.18 12.27 7.34
N PRO A 304 2.64 11.19 8.01
CA PRO A 304 1.81 10.02 8.25
C PRO A 304 0.57 10.37 9.08
N MET A 305 -0.59 9.82 8.70
CA MET A 305 -1.76 9.79 9.57
C MET A 305 -1.66 8.56 10.46
N VAL A 306 -1.89 8.76 11.76
CA VAL A 306 -1.96 7.68 12.75
C VAL A 306 -3.36 7.69 13.35
N ALA A 307 -4.02 6.55 13.39
CA ALA A 307 -5.35 6.43 13.97
C ALA A 307 -5.58 5.03 14.56
N GLY A 308 -6.59 4.93 15.41
CA GLY A 308 -7.00 3.72 16.10
C GLY A 308 -7.29 3.97 17.57
N PRO A 309 -7.88 2.99 18.28
CA PRO A 309 -8.21 3.11 19.70
C PRO A 309 -6.98 3.02 20.62
N GLU A 310 -5.85 2.54 20.13
CA GLU A 310 -4.60 2.41 20.89
C GLU A 310 -3.50 3.24 20.23
N PRO A 311 -2.52 3.75 21.00
CA PRO A 311 -1.38 4.46 20.43
C PRO A 311 -0.48 3.51 19.64
N PRO A 312 0.23 4.02 18.61
CA PRO A 312 1.26 3.26 17.93
C PRO A 312 2.46 3.01 18.87
N PRO A 313 3.35 2.07 18.52
CA PRO A 313 4.56 1.83 19.29
C PRO A 313 5.39 3.11 19.45
N PRO A 314 5.98 3.36 20.64
CA PRO A 314 6.87 4.51 20.85
C PRO A 314 8.04 4.52 19.85
N GLY A 315 8.38 5.71 19.34
CA GLY A 315 9.49 5.89 18.39
C GLY A 315 9.26 5.23 17.02
N LEU A 316 8.01 5.17 16.57
CA LEU A 316 7.66 4.70 15.22
C LEU A 316 8.05 5.73 14.15
N PHE A 317 8.05 7.03 14.52
CA PHE A 317 8.36 8.18 13.66
C PHE A 317 9.54 8.96 14.18
#